data_a697d9b0f2eeb6d42117391a5291f0df
#
_entry.id   a697d9b0f2eeb6d42117391a5291f0df
#
_cell.length_a   1.000
_cell.length_b   1.000
_cell.length_c   1.000
_cell.angle_alpha   90.00
_cell.angle_beta   90.00
_cell.angle_gamma   90.00
#
_symmetry.space_group_name_H-M   'P 1'
#
loop_
_entity.id
_entity.type
_entity.pdbx_description
1 polymer ?
#
loop_
_entity_poly.entity_id
_entity_poly.type
_entity_poly.pdbx_seq_one_letter_code
_entity_poly.pdbx_strand_id
1 'polypeptide(L)'
;MFFFVLRLLLLITSNFGLWELLRRKTKVNIFFIPSLTVALQTSVLLLTGILNLLFETTMMITGFGLAYLIFCIWKEKNVRFFKNYVNIGYLFLAVVTVFTAIALRGSLFQHYDDFSHWGMVVRRMLSYDRFPNFQDILVFKEYPIGSSIYIYYFSRLLSAAESVQMTAQAYVMTACLLPLFCFCKKNSVAALFFVSAFTYFFFTYNIALSSLLVDTLLPVVSACALLYMYQYCDGSSNGLAFYLAGAYLIQIVQIKNSGVFFVLIAAAWAVYRAIRVRNCKHYAVLMLMPLISFFLWHSHCRYVFDDARYSKHAMHPKYYGHIVSQKNAEDFVTIPKNVFLYVIGCRDFWIMVGLFLIIGLLVYYFVKESLPLYLRLSLFCGTVSLAYQIGLVLMYLFSMPNYEASILAEIGRYEKSVVIFLVVCLLPVCMKLLECAPSKSAVAYALTAAFIMIPFVCAFLSTGKISFGLIDSEAAQTESAKERNWLEKQIKQYDIPSESSYCVLLPKGDSGLTHYMCIYLFNSDDITVTTIKDADDMNQIDSRYILVYDYQNEMIQEWIKQHFPDQVGNSVIVNQSTT
;
A
#
# COMPACT_ATOMS: atom_id res chain seq x y z
N MET A 1 7.97 -15.73 22.31
CA MET A 1 8.78 -14.50 22.46
C MET A 1 10.23 -14.69 21.98
N PHE A 2 10.98 -15.64 22.44
CA PHE A 2 12.40 -15.86 22.05
C PHE A 2 12.59 -15.99 20.53
N PHE A 3 11.86 -16.89 19.86
CA PHE A 3 11.96 -17.06 18.40
C PHE A 3 11.59 -15.81 17.60
N PHE A 4 10.64 -15.00 18.06
CA PHE A 4 10.30 -13.75 17.41
C PHE A 4 11.45 -12.75 17.47
N VAL A 5 12.09 -12.61 18.63
CA VAL A 5 13.27 -11.74 18.80
C VAL A 5 14.42 -12.19 17.90
N LEU A 6 14.68 -13.50 17.82
CA LEU A 6 15.72 -14.05 16.96
C LEU A 6 15.45 -13.75 15.47
N ARG A 7 14.21 -13.95 15.02
CA ARG A 7 13.77 -13.64 13.65
C ARG A 7 13.87 -12.13 13.35
N LEU A 8 13.51 -11.29 14.31
CA LEU A 8 13.64 -9.83 14.19
C LEU A 8 15.11 -9.43 14.06
N LEU A 9 16.00 -9.98 14.87
CA LEU A 9 17.43 -9.75 14.76
C LEU A 9 17.97 -10.21 13.40
N LEU A 10 17.53 -11.35 12.91
CA LEU A 10 17.90 -11.87 11.59
C LEU A 10 17.47 -10.89 10.47
N LEU A 11 16.24 -10.41 10.50
CA LEU A 11 15.72 -9.44 9.52
C LEU A 11 16.53 -8.13 9.57
N ILE A 12 16.78 -7.58 10.76
CA ILE A 12 17.52 -6.33 10.94
C ILE A 12 18.96 -6.50 10.46
N THR A 13 19.68 -7.54 10.90
CA THR A 13 21.09 -7.76 10.55
C THR A 13 21.28 -8.03 9.07
N SER A 14 20.37 -8.80 8.46
CA SER A 14 20.37 -9.02 7.02
C SER A 14 20.20 -7.72 6.24
N ASN A 15 19.20 -6.90 6.61
CA ASN A 15 18.98 -5.60 5.93
C ASN A 15 20.18 -4.66 6.13
N PHE A 16 20.81 -4.61 7.29
CA PHE A 16 22.05 -3.84 7.49
C PHE A 16 23.16 -4.29 6.55
N GLY A 17 23.31 -5.59 6.31
CA GLY A 17 24.28 -6.11 5.34
C GLY A 17 23.99 -5.64 3.90
N LEU A 18 22.73 -5.70 3.47
CA LEU A 18 22.30 -5.20 2.17
C LEU A 18 22.49 -3.68 2.04
N TRP A 19 22.16 -2.92 3.08
CA TRP A 19 22.37 -1.47 3.11
C TRP A 19 23.85 -1.11 2.96
N GLU A 20 24.73 -1.79 3.67
CA GLU A 20 26.17 -1.57 3.59
C GLU A 20 26.74 -1.95 2.22
N LEU A 21 26.22 -3.03 1.61
CA LEU A 21 26.56 -3.40 0.24
C LEU A 21 26.20 -2.29 -0.74
N LEU A 22 24.94 -1.81 -0.71
CA LEU A 22 24.47 -0.76 -1.60
C LEU A 22 25.24 0.53 -1.38
N ARG A 23 25.45 0.95 -0.14
CA ARG A 23 26.22 2.13 0.22
C ARG A 23 27.62 2.11 -0.41
N ARG A 24 28.32 0.97 -0.32
CA ARG A 24 29.69 0.83 -0.85
C ARG A 24 29.75 0.76 -2.37
N LYS A 25 28.76 0.14 -3.00
CA LYS A 25 28.78 -0.13 -4.44
C LYS A 25 28.18 0.98 -5.29
N THR A 26 27.23 1.75 -4.76
CA THR A 26 26.41 2.65 -5.58
C THR A 26 26.71 4.12 -5.40
N LYS A 27 27.36 4.52 -4.31
CA LYS A 27 27.55 5.92 -3.89
C LYS A 27 26.23 6.69 -3.71
N VAL A 28 25.11 5.98 -3.62
CA VAL A 28 23.79 6.56 -3.32
C VAL A 28 23.81 7.11 -1.90
N ASN A 29 23.14 8.25 -1.68
CA ASN A 29 23.01 8.84 -0.36
C ASN A 29 22.35 7.85 0.59
N ILE A 30 22.87 7.76 1.80
CA ILE A 30 22.47 6.77 2.79
C ILE A 30 20.97 6.78 3.09
N PHE A 31 20.32 7.93 3.00
CA PHE A 31 18.88 8.06 3.26
C PHE A 31 17.99 7.43 2.18
N PHE A 32 18.49 7.17 0.97
CA PHE A 32 17.75 6.39 -0.03
C PHE A 32 17.95 4.88 0.11
N ILE A 33 18.96 4.42 0.85
CA ILE A 33 19.33 3.01 0.89
C ILE A 33 18.18 2.09 1.39
N PRO A 34 17.44 2.40 2.47
CA PRO A 34 16.35 1.54 2.93
C PRO A 34 15.24 1.36 1.88
N SER A 35 14.73 2.44 1.30
CA SER A 35 13.69 2.37 0.27
C SER A 35 14.18 1.70 -1.02
N LEU A 36 15.43 1.94 -1.43
CA LEU A 36 16.05 1.27 -2.56
C LEU A 36 16.20 -0.25 -2.31
N THR A 37 16.54 -0.64 -1.08
CA THR A 37 16.62 -2.07 -0.70
C THR A 37 15.27 -2.74 -0.85
N VAL A 38 14.18 -2.10 -0.37
CA VAL A 38 12.81 -2.60 -0.55
C VAL A 38 12.47 -2.76 -2.04
N ALA A 39 12.76 -1.75 -2.86
CA ALA A 39 12.47 -1.79 -4.29
C ALA A 39 13.24 -2.92 -5.02
N LEU A 40 14.50 -3.15 -4.65
CA LEU A 40 15.31 -4.24 -5.19
C LEU A 40 14.82 -5.61 -4.72
N GLN A 41 14.50 -5.77 -3.44
CA GLN A 41 13.94 -7.01 -2.89
C GLN A 41 12.64 -7.36 -3.60
N THR A 42 11.72 -6.39 -3.75
CA THR A 42 10.46 -6.57 -4.49
C THR A 42 10.71 -6.99 -5.93
N SER A 43 11.66 -6.34 -6.62
CA SER A 43 11.97 -6.63 -8.03
C SER A 43 12.54 -8.03 -8.21
N VAL A 44 13.47 -8.45 -7.34
CA VAL A 44 14.08 -9.80 -7.40
C VAL A 44 13.04 -10.87 -7.09
N LEU A 45 12.27 -10.68 -6.01
CA LEU A 45 11.22 -11.63 -5.61
C LEU A 45 10.09 -11.72 -6.62
N LEU A 46 9.77 -10.64 -7.35
CA LEU A 46 8.82 -10.69 -8.47
C LEU A 46 9.30 -11.66 -9.55
N LEU A 47 10.55 -11.52 -9.99
CA LEU A 47 11.10 -12.37 -11.06
C LEU A 47 11.18 -13.84 -10.64
N THR A 48 11.65 -14.09 -9.43
CA THR A 48 11.83 -15.46 -8.92
C THR A 48 10.52 -16.10 -8.47
N GLY A 49 9.55 -15.30 -7.99
CA GLY A 49 8.22 -15.77 -7.62
C GLY A 49 7.41 -16.28 -8.83
N ILE A 50 7.58 -15.65 -10.01
CA ILE A 50 7.04 -16.16 -11.29
C ILE A 50 7.61 -17.56 -11.62
N LEU A 51 8.83 -17.85 -11.17
CA LEU A 51 9.49 -19.14 -11.33
C LEU A 51 9.20 -20.12 -10.17
N ASN A 52 8.27 -19.79 -9.27
CA ASN A 52 7.95 -20.55 -8.05
C ASN A 52 9.15 -20.74 -7.09
N LEU A 53 10.07 -19.77 -7.03
CA LEU A 53 11.24 -19.75 -6.16
C LEU A 53 11.14 -18.66 -5.09
N LEU A 54 9.92 -18.37 -4.62
CA LEU A 54 9.66 -17.24 -3.72
C LEU A 54 10.30 -17.43 -2.34
N PHE A 55 10.17 -18.63 -1.78
CA PHE A 55 10.75 -18.98 -0.47
C PHE A 55 12.28 -19.04 -0.53
N GLU A 56 12.83 -19.77 -1.48
CA GLU A 56 14.25 -19.95 -1.66
C GLU A 56 14.96 -18.61 -1.83
N THR A 57 14.38 -17.73 -2.66
CA THR A 57 14.93 -16.39 -2.88
C THR A 57 14.84 -15.52 -1.63
N THR A 58 13.77 -15.64 -0.86
CA THR A 58 13.63 -14.93 0.43
C THR A 58 14.77 -15.36 1.38
N MET A 59 15.03 -16.65 1.48
CA MET A 59 16.13 -17.18 2.32
C MET A 59 17.50 -16.79 1.77
N MET A 60 17.68 -16.82 0.43
CA MET A 60 18.93 -16.40 -0.21
C MET A 60 19.24 -14.92 0.01
N ILE A 61 18.27 -14.02 -0.18
CA ILE A 61 18.43 -12.57 0.08
C ILE A 61 18.82 -12.36 1.55
N THR A 62 18.13 -13.04 2.46
CA THR A 62 18.37 -12.93 3.91
C THR A 62 19.75 -13.45 4.28
N GLY A 63 20.10 -14.64 3.81
CA GLY A 63 21.43 -15.25 4.05
C GLY A 63 22.57 -14.43 3.44
N PHE A 64 22.38 -13.91 2.23
CA PHE A 64 23.37 -13.06 1.57
C PHE A 64 23.60 -11.76 2.33
N GLY A 65 22.55 -11.08 2.79
CA GLY A 65 22.67 -9.87 3.60
C GLY A 65 23.43 -10.13 4.89
N LEU A 66 23.10 -11.20 5.60
CA LEU A 66 23.81 -11.61 6.82
C LEU A 66 25.28 -11.94 6.56
N ALA A 67 25.56 -12.75 5.53
CA ALA A 67 26.93 -13.12 5.15
C ALA A 67 27.76 -11.89 4.79
N TYR A 68 27.17 -10.94 4.06
CA TYR A 68 27.86 -9.69 3.71
C TYR A 68 28.14 -8.82 4.94
N LEU A 69 27.23 -8.75 5.90
CA LEU A 69 27.47 -8.04 7.16
C LEU A 69 28.65 -8.66 7.93
N ILE A 70 28.64 -9.99 8.07
CA ILE A 70 29.73 -10.75 8.73
C ILE A 70 31.07 -10.48 7.99
N PHE A 71 31.06 -10.53 6.66
CA PHE A 71 32.23 -10.21 5.85
C PHE A 71 32.76 -8.80 6.11
N CYS A 72 31.87 -7.78 6.21
CA CYS A 72 32.28 -6.42 6.53
C CYS A 72 32.93 -6.30 7.91
N ILE A 73 32.35 -6.95 8.94
CA ILE A 73 32.87 -6.98 10.31
C ILE A 73 34.26 -7.67 10.32
N TRP A 74 34.37 -8.83 9.67
CA TRP A 74 35.60 -9.59 9.58
C TRP A 74 36.73 -8.83 8.88
N LYS A 75 36.42 -8.22 7.72
CA LYS A 75 37.39 -7.46 6.90
C LYS A 75 37.91 -6.21 7.60
N GLU A 76 37.03 -5.46 8.25
CA GLU A 76 37.39 -4.21 8.92
C GLU A 76 37.90 -4.41 10.34
N LYS A 77 37.72 -5.62 10.92
CA LYS A 77 38.01 -5.94 12.32
C LYS A 77 37.40 -4.95 13.33
N ASN A 78 36.37 -4.21 12.90
CA ASN A 78 35.65 -3.26 13.72
C ASN A 78 34.24 -3.02 13.16
N VAL A 79 33.42 -2.32 13.94
CA VAL A 79 32.04 -1.99 13.60
C VAL A 79 31.85 -0.48 13.29
N ARG A 80 32.94 0.23 12.93
CA ARG A 80 32.89 1.69 12.74
C ARG A 80 31.94 2.12 11.62
N PHE A 81 31.71 1.26 10.62
CA PHE A 81 30.76 1.56 9.54
C PHE A 81 29.33 1.78 10.04
N PHE A 82 28.95 1.22 11.20
CA PHE A 82 27.65 1.49 11.82
C PHE A 82 27.45 2.97 12.18
N LYS A 83 28.54 3.75 12.39
CA LYS A 83 28.45 5.18 12.65
C LYS A 83 27.75 5.95 11.53
N ASN A 84 27.80 5.45 10.30
CA ASN A 84 27.08 6.07 9.16
C ASN A 84 25.56 6.04 9.37
N TYR A 85 25.04 5.07 10.10
CA TYR A 85 23.62 4.87 10.37
C TYR A 85 23.17 5.51 11.70
N VAL A 86 24.10 6.01 12.50
CA VAL A 86 23.80 6.76 13.73
C VAL A 86 23.58 8.23 13.39
N ASN A 87 22.40 8.55 12.91
CA ASN A 87 21.98 9.90 12.56
C ASN A 87 20.46 10.06 12.75
N ILE A 88 19.99 11.30 12.67
CA ILE A 88 18.60 11.66 12.98
C ILE A 88 17.59 11.00 12.01
N GLY A 89 17.93 10.80 10.75
CA GLY A 89 17.04 10.15 9.78
C GLY A 89 16.86 8.66 10.09
N TYR A 90 17.92 7.94 10.44
CA TYR A 90 17.77 6.53 10.87
C TYR A 90 17.10 6.40 12.23
N LEU A 91 17.26 7.39 13.13
CA LEU A 91 16.47 7.48 14.36
C LEU A 91 14.98 7.61 14.01
N PHE A 92 14.62 8.49 13.07
CA PHE A 92 13.25 8.61 12.56
C PHE A 92 12.74 7.26 12.05
N LEU A 93 13.47 6.58 11.16
CA LEU A 93 13.07 5.28 10.61
C LEU A 93 12.81 4.25 11.72
N ALA A 94 13.72 4.14 12.69
CA ALA A 94 13.60 3.21 13.80
C ALA A 94 12.41 3.54 14.71
N VAL A 95 12.29 4.80 15.14
CA VAL A 95 11.23 5.24 16.06
C VAL A 95 9.84 5.07 15.44
N VAL A 96 9.65 5.50 14.18
CA VAL A 96 8.37 5.37 13.50
C VAL A 96 8.01 3.91 13.28
N THR A 97 8.98 3.05 12.88
CA THR A 97 8.72 1.61 12.69
C THR A 97 8.34 0.93 14.01
N VAL A 98 9.04 1.22 15.10
CA VAL A 98 8.71 0.65 16.42
C VAL A 98 7.36 1.17 16.92
N PHE A 99 7.12 2.47 16.77
CA PHE A 99 5.85 3.08 17.17
C PHE A 99 4.66 2.46 16.42
N THR A 100 4.76 2.29 15.10
CA THR A 100 3.71 1.66 14.29
C THR A 100 3.52 0.19 14.64
N ALA A 101 4.60 -0.55 14.89
CA ALA A 101 4.51 -1.94 15.33
C ALA A 101 3.79 -2.09 16.69
N ILE A 102 4.03 -1.17 17.62
CA ILE A 102 3.33 -1.13 18.92
C ILE A 102 1.86 -0.73 18.74
N ALA A 103 1.59 0.32 17.96
CA ALA A 103 0.25 0.83 17.73
C ALA A 103 -0.65 -0.20 17.01
N LEU A 104 -0.08 -0.96 16.08
CA LEU A 104 -0.81 -2.00 15.32
C LEU A 104 -0.86 -3.35 16.03
N ARG A 105 -0.25 -3.49 17.21
CA ARG A 105 -0.20 -4.77 17.92
C ARG A 105 -1.61 -5.34 18.18
N GLY A 106 -1.87 -6.52 17.64
CA GLY A 106 -3.16 -7.21 17.77
C GLY A 106 -4.25 -6.67 16.83
N SER A 107 -3.94 -5.70 15.97
CA SER A 107 -4.89 -5.24 14.94
C SER A 107 -5.13 -6.34 13.91
N LEU A 108 -6.37 -6.40 13.44
CA LEU A 108 -6.86 -7.35 12.43
C LEU A 108 -7.42 -6.57 11.25
N PHE A 109 -7.40 -7.18 10.06
CA PHE A 109 -8.04 -6.61 8.88
C PHE A 109 -9.55 -6.48 9.07
N GLN A 110 -10.11 -5.42 8.50
CA GLN A 110 -11.54 -5.12 8.60
C GLN A 110 -12.13 -4.64 7.27
N HIS A 111 -11.28 -4.24 6.33
CA HIS A 111 -11.72 -3.69 5.06
C HIS A 111 -12.02 -4.81 4.05
N TYR A 112 -13.09 -4.63 3.27
CA TYR A 112 -13.49 -5.55 2.20
C TYR A 112 -12.33 -5.92 1.26
N ASP A 113 -11.55 -4.91 0.81
CA ASP A 113 -10.45 -5.12 -0.13
C ASP A 113 -9.28 -5.93 0.49
N ASP A 114 -9.16 -5.98 1.82
CA ASP A 114 -8.16 -6.84 2.48
C ASP A 114 -8.54 -8.32 2.37
N PHE A 115 -9.84 -8.63 2.52
CA PHE A 115 -10.34 -10.01 2.43
C PHE A 115 -10.48 -10.48 0.98
N SER A 116 -10.90 -9.59 0.08
CA SER A 116 -11.13 -9.93 -1.33
C SER A 116 -9.85 -9.92 -2.16
N HIS A 117 -8.78 -9.22 -1.74
CA HIS A 117 -7.55 -9.09 -2.51
C HIS A 117 -6.27 -8.90 -1.67
N TRP A 118 -6.04 -7.71 -1.05
CA TRP A 118 -4.71 -7.36 -0.53
C TRP A 118 -4.19 -8.31 0.55
N GLY A 119 -4.97 -8.54 1.60
CA GLY A 119 -4.64 -9.48 2.67
C GLY A 119 -4.72 -10.94 2.20
N MET A 120 -5.70 -11.27 1.33
CA MET A 120 -5.85 -12.60 0.76
C MET A 120 -4.61 -13.02 -0.03
N VAL A 121 -4.07 -12.15 -0.90
CA VAL A 121 -2.86 -12.43 -1.67
C VAL A 121 -1.68 -12.74 -0.73
N VAL A 122 -1.47 -11.92 0.31
CA VAL A 122 -0.39 -12.16 1.28
C VAL A 122 -0.61 -13.48 2.03
N ARG A 123 -1.86 -13.77 2.43
CA ARG A 123 -2.20 -15.03 3.12
C ARG A 123 -1.87 -16.23 2.24
N ARG A 124 -2.27 -16.24 0.96
CA ARG A 124 -1.98 -17.32 0.02
C ARG A 124 -0.47 -17.49 -0.22
N MET A 125 0.25 -16.38 -0.38
CA MET A 125 1.71 -16.42 -0.49
C MET A 125 2.38 -17.01 0.75
N LEU A 126 1.92 -16.66 1.97
CA LEU A 126 2.47 -17.19 3.22
C LEU A 126 2.11 -18.67 3.46
N SER A 127 0.94 -19.11 2.98
CA SER A 127 0.51 -20.50 3.13
C SER A 127 1.23 -21.45 2.17
N TYR A 128 1.49 -21.02 0.95
CA TYR A 128 1.96 -21.91 -0.12
C TYR A 128 3.35 -21.54 -0.67
N ASP A 129 3.97 -20.46 -0.20
CA ASP A 129 5.27 -19.96 -0.65
C ASP A 129 5.36 -19.75 -2.19
N ARG A 130 4.22 -19.44 -2.83
CA ARG A 130 4.08 -19.16 -4.27
C ARG A 130 3.18 -17.96 -4.54
N PHE A 131 3.21 -17.44 -5.76
CA PHE A 131 2.21 -16.48 -6.19
C PHE A 131 0.83 -17.14 -6.33
N PRO A 132 -0.26 -16.38 -6.18
CA PRO A 132 -1.60 -16.87 -6.42
C PRO A 132 -1.76 -17.40 -7.86
N ASN A 133 -2.56 -18.44 -8.01
CA ASN A 133 -2.88 -19.06 -9.29
C ASN A 133 -4.37 -19.49 -9.35
N PHE A 134 -4.76 -20.32 -10.33
CA PHE A 134 -6.14 -20.75 -10.54
C PHE A 134 -6.79 -21.46 -9.33
N GLN A 135 -5.99 -21.96 -8.39
CA GLN A 135 -6.47 -22.59 -7.16
C GLN A 135 -6.86 -21.58 -6.07
N ASP A 136 -6.61 -20.30 -6.30
CA ASP A 136 -6.84 -19.25 -5.29
C ASP A 136 -8.03 -18.38 -5.71
N ILE A 137 -8.97 -18.13 -4.79
CA ILE A 137 -10.07 -17.23 -5.02
C ILE A 137 -9.59 -15.80 -4.87
N LEU A 138 -9.59 -15.06 -5.98
CA LEU A 138 -9.25 -13.64 -6.00
C LEU A 138 -10.23 -12.89 -6.88
N VAL A 139 -10.69 -11.72 -6.40
CA VAL A 139 -11.56 -10.83 -7.18
C VAL A 139 -10.77 -10.15 -8.31
N PHE A 140 -9.56 -9.72 -8.03
CA PHE A 140 -8.73 -8.92 -8.95
C PHE A 140 -7.52 -9.72 -9.45
N LYS A 141 -7.74 -10.69 -10.35
CA LYS A 141 -6.73 -11.66 -10.79
C LYS A 141 -5.54 -11.04 -11.52
N GLU A 142 -5.72 -9.92 -12.26
CA GLU A 142 -4.63 -9.21 -12.93
C GLU A 142 -4.01 -8.08 -12.09
N TYR A 143 -4.48 -7.82 -10.87
CA TYR A 143 -3.87 -6.76 -10.06
C TYR A 143 -2.42 -7.08 -9.72
N PRO A 144 -1.53 -6.09 -9.86
CA PRO A 144 -0.14 -6.24 -9.45
C PRO A 144 -0.01 -6.50 -7.96
N ILE A 145 0.94 -7.34 -7.57
CA ILE A 145 1.13 -7.81 -6.18
C ILE A 145 2.44 -7.31 -5.53
N GLY A 146 3.06 -6.25 -6.05
CA GLY A 146 4.37 -5.79 -5.57
C GLY A 146 4.39 -5.34 -4.12
N SER A 147 3.29 -4.76 -3.59
CA SER A 147 3.16 -4.50 -2.16
C SER A 147 3.15 -5.79 -1.36
N SER A 148 2.34 -6.76 -1.78
CA SER A 148 2.20 -8.07 -1.14
C SER A 148 3.51 -8.87 -1.16
N ILE A 149 4.35 -8.73 -2.20
CA ILE A 149 5.67 -9.38 -2.30
C ILE A 149 6.58 -8.93 -1.15
N TYR A 150 6.68 -7.61 -0.91
CA TYR A 150 7.50 -7.13 0.20
C TYR A 150 6.92 -7.49 1.57
N ILE A 151 5.58 -7.41 1.70
CA ILE A 151 4.87 -7.81 2.91
C ILE A 151 5.10 -9.30 3.19
N TYR A 152 5.06 -10.15 2.16
CA TYR A 152 5.40 -11.57 2.28
C TYR A 152 6.84 -11.75 2.79
N TYR A 153 7.85 -11.10 2.17
CA TYR A 153 9.25 -11.19 2.60
C TYR A 153 9.40 -10.86 4.08
N PHE A 154 8.82 -9.74 4.51
CA PHE A 154 8.89 -9.27 5.88
C PHE A 154 8.19 -10.22 6.86
N SER A 155 6.98 -10.66 6.51
CA SER A 155 6.14 -11.50 7.36
C SER A 155 6.63 -12.95 7.41
N ARG A 156 7.18 -13.48 6.31
CA ARG A 156 7.76 -14.81 6.26
C ARG A 156 8.94 -14.97 7.23
N LEU A 157 9.71 -13.90 7.38
CA LEU A 157 10.83 -13.86 8.33
C LEU A 157 10.39 -13.63 9.78
N LEU A 158 9.32 -12.86 10.02
CA LEU A 158 8.87 -12.51 11.37
C LEU A 158 7.68 -13.34 11.84
N SER A 159 6.51 -13.09 11.28
CA SER A 159 5.25 -13.72 11.64
C SER A 159 4.19 -13.43 10.58
N ALA A 160 3.29 -14.38 10.37
CA ALA A 160 2.12 -14.23 9.49
C ALA A 160 1.00 -13.35 10.08
N ALA A 161 1.16 -12.82 11.31
CA ALA A 161 0.16 -11.97 11.94
C ALA A 161 -0.14 -10.72 11.11
N GLU A 162 -1.40 -10.35 10.98
CA GLU A 162 -1.85 -9.21 10.18
C GLU A 162 -1.22 -7.89 10.63
N SER A 163 -1.05 -7.70 11.94
CA SER A 163 -0.33 -6.55 12.50
C SER A 163 1.13 -6.42 12.02
N VAL A 164 1.79 -7.55 11.74
CA VAL A 164 3.15 -7.57 11.15
C VAL A 164 3.09 -7.21 9.67
N GLN A 165 2.07 -7.65 8.94
CA GLN A 165 1.86 -7.31 7.54
C GLN A 165 1.61 -5.80 7.37
N MET A 166 0.73 -5.21 8.20
CA MET A 166 0.48 -3.77 8.25
C MET A 166 1.75 -2.97 8.60
N THR A 167 2.53 -3.46 9.56
CA THR A 167 3.82 -2.85 9.94
C THR A 167 4.82 -2.87 8.78
N ALA A 168 4.85 -3.94 7.99
CA ALA A 168 5.70 -4.02 6.80
C ALA A 168 5.33 -2.94 5.76
N GLN A 169 4.04 -2.71 5.52
CA GLN A 169 3.58 -1.64 4.63
C GLN A 169 3.96 -0.25 5.16
N ALA A 170 3.74 0.01 6.46
CA ALA A 170 4.13 1.25 7.12
C ALA A 170 5.64 1.50 7.05
N TYR A 171 6.45 0.45 7.19
CA TYR A 171 7.90 0.52 7.01
C TYR A 171 8.30 0.98 5.62
N VAL A 172 7.68 0.44 4.55
CA VAL A 172 7.96 0.88 3.17
C VAL A 172 7.70 2.38 3.01
N MET A 173 6.55 2.87 3.48
CA MET A 173 6.21 4.29 3.42
C MET A 173 7.22 5.16 4.19
N THR A 174 7.58 4.73 5.41
CA THR A 174 8.57 5.44 6.25
C THR A 174 9.95 5.46 5.59
N ALA A 175 10.40 4.35 5.00
CA ALA A 175 11.65 4.26 4.26
C ALA A 175 11.67 5.18 3.01
N CYS A 176 10.52 5.37 2.35
CA CYS A 176 10.36 6.29 1.22
C CYS A 176 10.35 7.78 1.62
N LEU A 177 10.06 8.10 2.87
CA LEU A 177 10.15 9.48 3.40
C LEU A 177 11.54 9.82 3.96
N LEU A 178 12.36 8.82 4.25
CA LEU A 178 13.72 9.01 4.78
C LEU A 178 14.62 9.91 3.90
N PRO A 179 14.56 9.88 2.54
CA PRO A 179 15.33 10.77 1.68
C PRO A 179 15.12 12.27 1.92
N LEU A 180 14.03 12.68 2.57
CA LEU A 180 13.79 14.07 2.91
C LEU A 180 14.91 14.66 3.78
N PHE A 181 15.56 13.84 4.61
CA PHE A 181 16.69 14.27 5.44
C PHE A 181 17.95 14.65 4.63
N CYS A 182 17.98 14.38 3.33
CA CYS A 182 19.02 14.90 2.44
C CYS A 182 19.03 16.44 2.35
N PHE A 183 17.86 17.07 2.56
CA PHE A 183 17.61 18.49 2.30
C PHE A 183 17.70 19.38 3.55
N CYS A 184 17.81 18.79 4.75
CA CYS A 184 17.95 19.56 6.00
C CYS A 184 18.94 18.88 6.95
N LYS A 185 20.14 19.46 7.08
CA LYS A 185 21.22 18.96 7.94
C LYS A 185 21.44 19.83 9.18
N LYS A 186 21.40 21.16 9.04
CA LYS A 186 21.65 22.09 10.14
C LYS A 186 20.57 22.00 11.21
N ASN A 187 19.29 21.97 10.80
CA ASN A 187 18.12 21.93 11.67
C ASN A 187 17.53 20.52 11.72
N SER A 188 18.39 19.50 11.86
CA SER A 188 17.99 18.10 11.76
C SER A 188 16.93 17.65 12.80
N VAL A 189 16.92 18.27 13.98
CA VAL A 189 15.88 18.01 15.00
C VAL A 189 14.52 18.57 14.54
N ALA A 190 14.50 19.81 14.01
CA ALA A 190 13.29 20.37 13.41
C ALA A 190 12.79 19.52 12.24
N ALA A 191 13.71 19.04 11.40
CA ALA A 191 13.41 18.10 10.33
C ALA A 191 12.79 16.80 10.84
N LEU A 192 13.28 16.25 11.95
CA LEU A 192 12.71 15.05 12.57
C LEU A 192 11.23 15.26 12.93
N PHE A 193 10.91 16.31 13.65
CA PHE A 193 9.52 16.60 14.03
C PHE A 193 8.63 16.86 12.81
N PHE A 194 9.14 17.62 11.85
CA PHE A 194 8.42 17.93 10.62
C PHE A 194 8.09 16.67 9.80
N VAL A 195 9.09 15.82 9.50
CA VAL A 195 8.87 14.59 8.72
C VAL A 195 8.00 13.61 9.50
N SER A 196 8.15 13.53 10.84
CA SER A 196 7.29 12.68 11.68
C SER A 196 5.83 13.11 11.65
N ALA A 197 5.55 14.43 11.71
CA ALA A 197 4.19 14.97 11.64
C ALA A 197 3.54 14.66 10.27
N PHE A 198 4.27 14.82 9.17
CA PHE A 198 3.76 14.46 7.84
C PHE A 198 3.60 12.94 7.66
N THR A 199 4.50 12.14 8.22
CA THR A 199 4.35 10.68 8.21
C THR A 199 3.07 10.26 8.92
N TYR A 200 2.82 10.83 10.11
CA TYR A 200 1.59 10.61 10.85
C TYR A 200 0.35 11.05 10.05
N PHE A 201 0.40 12.22 9.39
CA PHE A 201 -0.65 12.68 8.51
C PHE A 201 -0.93 11.69 7.38
N PHE A 202 0.09 11.19 6.68
CA PHE A 202 -0.11 10.20 5.60
C PHE A 202 -0.70 8.90 6.11
N PHE A 203 -0.38 8.49 7.33
CA PHE A 203 -0.90 7.28 7.97
C PHE A 203 -2.38 7.38 8.39
N THR A 204 -2.93 8.58 8.45
CA THR A 204 -4.31 8.82 8.93
C THR A 204 -5.21 9.52 7.92
N TYR A 205 -4.63 10.12 6.87
CA TYR A 205 -5.37 11.02 5.99
C TYR A 205 -6.27 10.31 4.98
N ASN A 206 -5.82 9.22 4.37
CA ASN A 206 -6.57 8.52 3.32
C ASN A 206 -7.12 7.18 3.82
N ILE A 207 -6.22 6.25 4.12
CA ILE A 207 -6.53 4.90 4.57
C ILE A 207 -5.87 4.68 5.91
N ALA A 208 -6.60 4.10 6.87
CA ALA A 208 -6.03 3.71 8.15
C ALA A 208 -4.90 2.68 7.96
N LEU A 209 -3.88 2.73 8.81
CA LEU A 209 -2.78 1.75 8.77
C LEU A 209 -3.22 0.31 9.08
N SER A 210 -4.43 0.12 9.60
CA SER A 210 -5.04 -1.19 9.85
C SER A 210 -5.57 -1.89 8.60
N SER A 211 -5.16 -1.43 7.40
CA SER A 211 -5.50 -2.04 6.11
C SER A 211 -4.28 -2.08 5.19
N LEU A 212 -4.26 -3.03 4.26
CA LEU A 212 -3.22 -3.16 3.23
C LEU A 212 -3.55 -2.41 1.93
N LEU A 213 -4.60 -1.59 1.92
CA LEU A 213 -4.91 -0.77 0.76
C LEU A 213 -3.71 0.13 0.41
N VAL A 214 -3.44 0.23 -0.88
CA VAL A 214 -2.20 0.82 -1.40
C VAL A 214 -2.33 2.29 -1.82
N ASP A 215 -3.48 2.90 -1.57
CA ASP A 215 -3.80 4.26 -2.04
C ASP A 215 -2.96 5.37 -1.35
N THR A 216 -2.36 5.07 -0.19
CA THR A 216 -1.33 5.91 0.45
C THR A 216 0.08 5.47 0.05
N LEU A 217 0.32 4.16 -0.06
CA LEU A 217 1.63 3.60 -0.38
C LEU A 217 2.11 4.04 -1.77
N LEU A 218 1.26 3.88 -2.79
CA LEU A 218 1.61 4.16 -4.18
C LEU A 218 2.12 5.58 -4.42
N PRO A 219 1.41 6.65 -3.99
CA PRO A 219 1.87 8.02 -4.18
C PRO A 219 3.18 8.33 -3.41
N VAL A 220 3.36 7.78 -2.20
CA VAL A 220 4.58 7.99 -1.41
C VAL A 220 5.80 7.34 -2.10
N VAL A 221 5.67 6.09 -2.57
CA VAL A 221 6.73 5.39 -3.33
C VAL A 221 7.02 6.13 -4.63
N SER A 222 5.99 6.60 -5.34
CA SER A 222 6.14 7.32 -6.61
C SER A 222 6.87 8.64 -6.45
N ALA A 223 6.56 9.42 -5.42
CA ALA A 223 7.26 10.66 -5.13
C ALA A 223 8.73 10.41 -4.72
N CYS A 224 9.00 9.36 -3.92
CA CYS A 224 10.36 8.93 -3.59
C CYS A 224 11.17 8.55 -4.85
N ALA A 225 10.56 7.81 -5.77
CA ALA A 225 11.18 7.44 -7.03
C ALA A 225 11.55 8.65 -7.88
N LEU A 226 10.64 9.63 -8.01
CA LEU A 226 10.92 10.87 -8.73
C LEU A 226 12.04 11.68 -8.07
N LEU A 227 12.07 11.73 -6.75
CA LEU A 227 13.12 12.37 -5.98
C LEU A 227 14.48 11.67 -6.21
N TYR A 228 14.47 10.34 -6.25
CA TYR A 228 15.65 9.54 -6.60
C TYR A 228 16.12 9.83 -8.03
N MET A 229 15.21 9.82 -9.01
CA MET A 229 15.50 10.12 -10.41
C MET A 229 16.04 11.54 -10.57
N TYR A 230 15.45 12.52 -9.90
CA TYR A 230 15.94 13.90 -9.90
C TYR A 230 17.40 14.00 -9.42
N GLN A 231 17.79 13.19 -8.43
CA GLN A 231 19.13 13.26 -7.84
C GLN A 231 20.18 12.42 -8.60
N TYR A 232 19.80 11.29 -9.19
CA TYR A 232 20.75 10.33 -9.78
C TYR A 232 20.60 10.11 -11.28
N CYS A 233 19.54 10.62 -11.90
CA CYS A 233 19.28 10.45 -13.33
C CYS A 233 19.34 11.78 -14.07
N ASP A 234 20.18 12.73 -13.65
CA ASP A 234 20.35 14.02 -14.30
C ASP A 234 21.19 13.95 -15.60
N GLY A 235 21.78 12.78 -15.89
CA GLY A 235 22.61 12.52 -17.06
C GLY A 235 24.10 12.86 -16.88
N SER A 236 24.50 13.32 -15.69
CA SER A 236 25.91 13.59 -15.37
C SER A 236 26.73 12.30 -15.23
N SER A 237 26.10 11.18 -14.87
CA SER A 237 26.71 9.86 -14.84
C SER A 237 25.72 8.75 -15.20
N ASN A 238 26.19 7.77 -15.95
CA ASN A 238 25.42 6.56 -16.31
C ASN A 238 25.86 5.36 -15.46
N GLY A 239 26.24 5.60 -14.21
CA GLY A 239 26.68 4.58 -13.27
C GLY A 239 25.54 3.73 -12.72
N LEU A 240 25.89 2.77 -11.86
CA LEU A 240 24.93 1.85 -11.24
C LEU A 240 23.77 2.60 -10.57
N ALA A 241 24.02 3.73 -9.89
CA ALA A 241 22.98 4.55 -9.26
C ALA A 241 21.89 5.01 -10.24
N PHE A 242 22.23 5.30 -11.49
CA PHE A 242 21.26 5.66 -12.53
C PHE A 242 20.27 4.51 -12.80
N TYR A 243 20.77 3.29 -13.02
CA TYR A 243 19.92 2.15 -13.37
C TYR A 243 19.10 1.62 -12.18
N LEU A 244 19.55 1.86 -10.96
CA LEU A 244 18.79 1.47 -9.77
C LEU A 244 17.46 2.24 -9.62
N ALA A 245 17.27 3.36 -10.31
CA ALA A 245 15.96 3.99 -10.45
C ALA A 245 14.92 3.04 -11.05
N GLY A 246 15.35 2.11 -11.91
CA GLY A 246 14.48 1.08 -12.50
C GLY A 246 13.79 0.19 -11.46
N ALA A 247 14.45 -0.09 -10.34
CA ALA A 247 13.83 -0.88 -9.26
C ALA A 247 12.62 -0.16 -8.65
N TYR A 248 12.70 1.16 -8.43
CA TYR A 248 11.55 1.94 -7.98
C TYR A 248 10.42 1.95 -9.03
N LEU A 249 10.76 2.09 -10.32
CA LEU A 249 9.76 2.12 -11.39
C LEU A 249 9.07 0.75 -11.54
N ILE A 250 9.81 -0.36 -11.37
CA ILE A 250 9.25 -1.71 -11.25
C ILE A 250 8.30 -1.78 -10.05
N GLN A 251 8.74 -1.33 -8.89
CA GLN A 251 7.91 -1.34 -7.69
C GLN A 251 6.61 -0.56 -7.90
N ILE A 252 6.64 0.63 -8.47
CA ILE A 252 5.46 1.46 -8.72
C ILE A 252 4.44 0.74 -9.60
N VAL A 253 4.87 0.18 -10.74
CA VAL A 253 3.96 -0.51 -11.67
C VAL A 253 3.41 -1.80 -11.09
N GLN A 254 4.11 -2.36 -10.08
CA GLN A 254 3.71 -3.59 -9.39
C GLN A 254 2.90 -3.34 -8.11
N ILE A 255 2.71 -2.09 -7.65
CA ILE A 255 1.84 -1.81 -6.50
C ILE A 255 0.36 -1.87 -6.90
N LYS A 256 -0.04 -1.24 -7.99
CA LYS A 256 -1.44 -1.15 -8.47
C LYS A 256 -1.45 -0.78 -9.95
N ASN A 257 -2.50 -1.14 -10.68
CA ASN A 257 -2.67 -0.77 -12.09
C ASN A 257 -2.53 0.74 -12.33
N SER A 258 -3.03 1.58 -11.43
CA SER A 258 -2.85 3.04 -11.48
C SER A 258 -1.40 3.50 -11.31
N GLY A 259 -0.48 2.63 -10.90
CA GLY A 259 0.97 2.89 -10.90
C GLY A 259 1.51 3.25 -12.28
N VAL A 260 0.89 2.77 -13.34
CA VAL A 260 1.22 3.14 -14.72
C VAL A 260 1.15 4.66 -14.92
N PHE A 261 0.20 5.36 -14.30
CA PHE A 261 0.12 6.81 -14.35
C PHE A 261 1.42 7.48 -13.83
N PHE A 262 1.92 7.04 -12.69
CA PHE A 262 3.15 7.60 -12.10
C PHE A 262 4.40 7.22 -12.89
N VAL A 263 4.42 6.02 -13.50
CA VAL A 263 5.50 5.63 -14.43
C VAL A 263 5.48 6.49 -15.70
N LEU A 264 4.30 6.86 -16.22
CA LEU A 264 4.20 7.80 -17.35
C LEU A 264 4.72 9.19 -17.00
N ILE A 265 4.50 9.68 -15.76
CA ILE A 265 5.11 10.94 -15.29
C ILE A 265 6.64 10.81 -15.27
N ALA A 266 7.16 9.70 -14.74
CA ALA A 266 8.60 9.43 -14.72
C ALA A 266 9.17 9.33 -16.15
N ALA A 267 8.43 8.72 -17.08
CA ALA A 267 8.79 8.63 -18.50
C ALA A 267 8.82 10.01 -19.17
N ALA A 268 7.83 10.86 -18.93
CA ALA A 268 7.83 12.23 -19.45
C ALA A 268 9.05 13.02 -18.96
N TRP A 269 9.39 12.88 -17.67
CA TRP A 269 10.60 13.47 -17.12
C TRP A 269 11.87 12.87 -17.76
N ALA A 270 11.94 11.55 -17.93
CA ALA A 270 13.06 10.85 -18.55
C ALA A 270 13.27 11.30 -20.01
N VAL A 271 12.18 11.44 -20.80
CA VAL A 271 12.23 11.97 -22.17
C VAL A 271 12.77 13.40 -22.19
N TYR A 272 12.24 14.27 -21.32
CA TYR A 272 12.74 15.64 -21.19
C TYR A 272 14.25 15.67 -20.91
N ARG A 273 14.73 14.83 -19.97
CA ARG A 273 16.15 14.74 -19.62
C ARG A 273 16.98 14.15 -20.77
N ALA A 274 16.50 13.07 -21.40
CA ALA A 274 17.17 12.43 -22.54
C ALA A 274 17.46 13.39 -23.67
N ILE A 275 16.49 14.25 -24.02
CA ILE A 275 16.65 15.31 -25.04
C ILE A 275 17.67 16.35 -24.57
N ARG A 276 17.59 16.83 -23.33
CA ARG A 276 18.47 17.85 -22.77
C ARG A 276 19.92 17.40 -22.70
N VAL A 277 20.18 16.15 -22.32
CA VAL A 277 21.51 15.58 -22.11
C VAL A 277 22.04 14.85 -23.36
N ARG A 278 21.22 14.73 -24.41
CA ARG A 278 21.49 13.96 -25.64
C ARG A 278 21.91 12.50 -25.37
N ASN A 279 21.27 11.86 -24.40
CA ASN A 279 21.60 10.50 -23.94
C ASN A 279 20.38 9.58 -23.96
N CYS A 280 19.71 9.46 -25.09
CA CYS A 280 18.46 8.71 -25.23
C CYS A 280 18.59 7.22 -24.87
N LYS A 281 19.75 6.58 -25.14
CA LYS A 281 19.94 5.13 -24.94
C LYS A 281 19.76 4.71 -23.47
N HIS A 282 20.38 5.41 -22.53
CA HIS A 282 20.32 5.06 -21.12
C HIS A 282 18.92 5.27 -20.53
N TYR A 283 18.25 6.35 -20.91
CA TYR A 283 16.87 6.60 -20.50
C TYR A 283 15.89 5.60 -21.12
N ALA A 284 16.10 5.16 -22.35
CA ALA A 284 15.32 4.09 -22.97
C ALA A 284 15.47 2.77 -22.19
N VAL A 285 16.71 2.39 -21.84
CA VAL A 285 16.96 1.20 -21.00
C VAL A 285 16.26 1.33 -19.65
N LEU A 286 16.33 2.51 -19.01
CA LEU A 286 15.66 2.75 -17.74
C LEU A 286 14.13 2.55 -17.85
N MET A 287 13.52 3.05 -18.92
CA MET A 287 12.06 2.93 -19.13
C MET A 287 11.62 1.53 -19.61
N LEU A 288 12.51 0.73 -20.17
CA LEU A 288 12.22 -0.67 -20.50
C LEU A 288 12.01 -1.53 -19.26
N MET A 289 12.63 -1.21 -18.13
CA MET A 289 12.52 -2.02 -16.90
C MET A 289 11.07 -2.12 -16.38
N PRO A 290 10.35 -1.02 -16.10
CA PRO A 290 8.95 -1.10 -15.68
C PRO A 290 8.04 -1.67 -16.77
N LEU A 291 8.32 -1.41 -18.05
CA LEU A 291 7.56 -1.94 -19.17
C LEU A 291 7.66 -3.47 -19.26
N ILE A 292 8.88 -4.01 -19.18
CA ILE A 292 9.10 -5.46 -19.14
C ILE A 292 8.42 -6.08 -17.93
N SER A 293 8.54 -5.46 -16.75
CA SER A 293 7.91 -5.93 -15.52
C SER A 293 6.38 -5.95 -15.64
N PHE A 294 5.78 -4.92 -16.24
CA PHE A 294 4.35 -4.85 -16.50
C PHE A 294 3.88 -6.02 -17.40
N PHE A 295 4.51 -6.19 -18.56
CA PHE A 295 4.13 -7.28 -19.49
C PHE A 295 4.39 -8.66 -18.91
N LEU A 296 5.48 -8.83 -18.16
CA LEU A 296 5.81 -10.10 -17.52
C LEU A 296 4.72 -10.49 -16.51
N TRP A 297 4.29 -9.55 -15.67
CA TRP A 297 3.22 -9.79 -14.70
C TRP A 297 1.89 -10.16 -15.37
N HIS A 298 1.44 -9.35 -16.34
CA HIS A 298 0.16 -9.60 -17.02
C HIS A 298 0.21 -10.90 -17.86
N SER A 299 1.36 -11.24 -18.42
CA SER A 299 1.54 -12.53 -19.12
C SER A 299 1.49 -13.70 -18.14
N HIS A 300 2.10 -13.56 -16.96
CA HIS A 300 2.02 -14.56 -15.89
C HIS A 300 0.57 -14.77 -15.45
N CYS A 301 -0.17 -13.70 -15.13
CA CYS A 301 -1.57 -13.80 -14.72
C CYS A 301 -2.44 -14.50 -15.78
N ARG A 302 -2.22 -14.21 -17.06
CA ARG A 302 -2.96 -14.85 -18.16
C ARG A 302 -2.58 -16.31 -18.38
N TYR A 303 -1.41 -16.70 -17.92
CA TYR A 303 -0.97 -18.09 -17.94
C TYR A 303 -1.55 -18.89 -16.77
N VAL A 304 -1.61 -18.29 -15.58
CA VAL A 304 -2.04 -19.00 -14.36
C VAL A 304 -3.54 -18.90 -14.08
N PHE A 305 -4.25 -17.94 -14.70
CA PHE A 305 -5.70 -17.75 -14.53
C PHE A 305 -6.39 -17.73 -15.89
N ASP A 306 -7.29 -18.67 -16.15
CA ASP A 306 -7.99 -18.80 -17.44
C ASP A 306 -8.85 -17.56 -17.78
N ASP A 307 -9.43 -16.93 -16.77
CA ASP A 307 -10.36 -15.81 -16.89
C ASP A 307 -9.74 -14.44 -16.53
N ALA A 308 -8.43 -14.34 -16.34
CA ALA A 308 -7.76 -13.10 -15.92
C ALA A 308 -8.14 -11.88 -16.78
N ARG A 309 -8.33 -12.08 -18.11
CA ARG A 309 -8.69 -11.01 -19.07
C ARG A 309 -10.07 -10.42 -18.85
N TYR A 310 -10.92 -11.08 -18.10
CA TYR A 310 -12.30 -10.69 -17.81
C TYR A 310 -12.50 -10.35 -16.33
N SER A 311 -11.45 -10.52 -15.52
CA SER A 311 -11.50 -10.15 -14.10
C SER A 311 -11.72 -8.64 -13.94
N LYS A 312 -12.34 -8.25 -12.84
CA LYS A 312 -12.62 -6.84 -12.54
C LYS A 312 -11.33 -6.01 -12.64
N HIS A 313 -11.40 -4.88 -13.33
CA HIS A 313 -10.28 -3.96 -13.59
C HIS A 313 -9.08 -4.55 -14.35
N ALA A 314 -9.28 -5.61 -15.12
CA ALA A 314 -8.22 -6.14 -15.99
C ALA A 314 -7.75 -5.08 -17.00
N MET A 315 -6.44 -4.96 -17.18
CA MET A 315 -5.87 -4.05 -18.19
C MET A 315 -5.82 -4.73 -19.56
N HIS A 316 -7.02 -4.98 -20.15
CA HIS A 316 -7.15 -5.69 -21.42
C HIS A 316 -8.22 -5.03 -22.32
N PRO A 317 -7.98 -4.87 -23.65
CA PRO A 317 -8.93 -4.25 -24.57
C PRO A 317 -10.34 -4.88 -24.58
N LYS A 318 -10.44 -6.20 -24.38
CA LYS A 318 -11.74 -6.90 -24.30
C LYS A 318 -12.54 -6.47 -23.07
N TYR A 319 -11.87 -6.31 -21.91
CA TYR A 319 -12.52 -5.81 -20.70
C TYR A 319 -13.02 -4.38 -20.91
N TYR A 320 -12.18 -3.51 -21.45
CA TYR A 320 -12.57 -2.12 -21.75
C TYR A 320 -13.74 -2.04 -22.74
N GLY A 321 -13.71 -2.85 -23.81
CA GLY A 321 -14.82 -2.94 -24.76
C GLY A 321 -16.13 -3.38 -24.10
N HIS A 322 -16.06 -4.37 -23.19
CA HIS A 322 -17.22 -4.81 -22.40
C HIS A 322 -17.75 -3.69 -21.50
N ILE A 323 -16.89 -2.98 -20.76
CA ILE A 323 -17.30 -1.86 -19.91
C ILE A 323 -17.94 -0.73 -20.73
N VAL A 324 -17.35 -0.36 -21.86
CA VAL A 324 -17.89 0.68 -22.76
C VAL A 324 -19.26 0.28 -23.30
N SER A 325 -19.48 -0.99 -23.65
CA SER A 325 -20.78 -1.47 -24.16
C SER A 325 -21.91 -1.40 -23.12
N GLN A 326 -21.61 -1.28 -21.84
CA GLN A 326 -22.59 -1.12 -20.78
C GLN A 326 -23.02 0.36 -20.56
N LYS A 327 -22.35 1.31 -21.22
CA LYS A 327 -22.58 2.75 -21.04
C LYS A 327 -23.44 3.33 -22.15
N ASN A 328 -24.29 4.28 -21.75
CA ASN A 328 -25.13 5.04 -22.67
C ASN A 328 -24.40 6.31 -23.16
N ALA A 329 -24.86 6.91 -24.23
CA ALA A 329 -24.28 8.17 -24.75
C ALA A 329 -24.30 9.32 -23.72
N GLU A 330 -25.28 9.36 -22.83
CA GLU A 330 -25.38 10.32 -21.74
C GLU A 330 -24.28 10.15 -20.70
N ASP A 331 -23.81 8.92 -20.44
CA ASP A 331 -22.74 8.64 -19.48
C ASP A 331 -21.42 9.31 -19.87
N PHE A 332 -21.15 9.44 -21.18
CA PHE A 332 -19.95 10.12 -21.70
C PHE A 332 -19.95 11.65 -21.47
N VAL A 333 -21.09 12.23 -21.08
CA VAL A 333 -21.23 13.65 -20.73
C VAL A 333 -21.35 13.79 -19.21
N THR A 334 -22.17 12.97 -18.57
CA THR A 334 -22.48 13.09 -17.14
C THR A 334 -21.32 12.69 -16.25
N ILE A 335 -20.60 11.60 -16.56
CA ILE A 335 -19.44 11.16 -15.77
C ILE A 335 -18.33 12.22 -15.73
N PRO A 336 -17.81 12.75 -16.86
CA PRO A 336 -16.82 13.82 -16.84
C PRO A 336 -17.31 15.08 -16.11
N LYS A 337 -18.57 15.48 -16.30
CA LYS A 337 -19.18 16.61 -15.59
C LYS A 337 -19.18 16.39 -14.08
N ASN A 338 -19.58 15.20 -13.63
CA ASN A 338 -19.65 14.88 -12.20
C ASN A 338 -18.27 14.81 -11.56
N VAL A 339 -17.26 14.26 -12.25
CA VAL A 339 -15.85 14.28 -11.78
C VAL A 339 -15.38 15.72 -11.64
N PHE A 340 -15.61 16.57 -12.63
CA PHE A 340 -15.24 17.99 -12.57
C PHE A 340 -15.91 18.73 -11.42
N LEU A 341 -17.22 18.54 -11.22
CA LEU A 341 -17.97 19.15 -10.12
C LEU A 341 -17.47 18.65 -8.76
N TYR A 342 -17.14 17.35 -8.65
CA TYR A 342 -16.57 16.79 -7.44
C TYR A 342 -15.24 17.48 -7.09
N VAL A 343 -14.32 17.59 -8.05
CA VAL A 343 -12.98 18.18 -7.84
C VAL A 343 -13.09 19.63 -7.38
N ILE A 344 -13.93 20.45 -8.05
CA ILE A 344 -14.13 21.86 -7.66
C ILE A 344 -14.79 21.97 -6.29
N GLY A 345 -15.71 21.06 -5.95
CA GLY A 345 -16.34 20.99 -4.63
C GLY A 345 -15.46 20.40 -3.54
N CYS A 346 -14.34 19.76 -3.91
CA CYS A 346 -13.47 19.07 -2.97
C CYS A 346 -12.64 20.06 -2.16
N ARG A 347 -12.80 20.04 -0.82
CA ARG A 347 -12.05 20.90 0.10
C ARG A 347 -10.55 20.64 0.01
N ASP A 348 -10.14 19.38 -0.14
CA ASP A 348 -8.74 18.97 -0.17
C ASP A 348 -7.99 19.59 -1.36
N PHE A 349 -8.66 19.73 -2.50
CA PHE A 349 -8.11 20.45 -3.66
C PHE A 349 -7.78 21.92 -3.31
N TRP A 350 -8.70 22.64 -2.68
CA TRP A 350 -8.47 24.05 -2.33
C TRP A 350 -7.47 24.22 -1.18
N ILE A 351 -7.44 23.32 -0.22
CA ILE A 351 -6.41 23.27 0.84
C ILE A 351 -5.02 23.11 0.19
N MET A 352 -4.92 22.22 -0.81
CA MET A 352 -3.67 22.03 -1.54
C MET A 352 -3.24 23.27 -2.30
N VAL A 353 -4.14 23.93 -3.01
CA VAL A 353 -3.86 25.22 -3.70
C VAL A 353 -3.38 26.27 -2.70
N GLY A 354 -4.07 26.40 -1.56
CA GLY A 354 -3.67 27.32 -0.47
C GLY A 354 -2.29 27.01 0.08
N LEU A 355 -1.98 25.72 0.28
CA LEU A 355 -0.66 25.27 0.75
C LEU A 355 0.46 25.65 -0.23
N PHE A 356 0.25 25.43 -1.52
CA PHE A 356 1.21 25.86 -2.54
C PHE A 356 1.40 27.38 -2.54
N LEU A 357 0.33 28.18 -2.41
CA LEU A 357 0.44 29.64 -2.34
C LEU A 357 1.23 30.09 -1.09
N ILE A 358 0.92 29.54 0.08
CA ILE A 358 1.61 29.88 1.34
C ILE A 358 3.09 29.53 1.25
N ILE A 359 3.44 28.32 0.78
CA ILE A 359 4.84 27.90 0.66
C ILE A 359 5.57 28.77 -0.40
N GLY A 360 4.88 29.13 -1.48
CA GLY A 360 5.42 30.07 -2.49
C GLY A 360 5.79 31.43 -1.91
N LEU A 361 4.92 31.97 -1.05
CA LEU A 361 5.21 33.22 -0.32
C LEU A 361 6.42 33.04 0.62
N LEU A 362 6.49 31.94 1.37
CA LEU A 362 7.63 31.66 2.25
C LEU A 362 8.94 31.53 1.46
N VAL A 363 8.91 30.82 0.30
CA VAL A 363 10.09 30.74 -0.59
C VAL A 363 10.48 32.12 -1.09
N TYR A 364 9.52 32.93 -1.51
CA TYR A 364 9.80 34.30 -1.99
C TYR A 364 10.48 35.17 -0.91
N TYR A 365 10.00 35.12 0.34
CA TYR A 365 10.53 35.94 1.41
C TYR A 365 11.83 35.41 2.02
N PHE A 366 11.97 34.09 2.21
CA PHE A 366 13.07 33.51 2.97
C PHE A 366 14.18 32.90 2.11
N VAL A 367 13.88 32.46 0.86
CA VAL A 367 14.83 31.75 -0.01
C VAL A 367 14.61 32.13 -1.48
N LYS A 368 14.61 33.42 -1.76
CA LYS A 368 14.27 34.01 -3.06
C LYS A 368 15.00 33.35 -4.25
N GLU A 369 16.26 32.94 -4.05
CA GLU A 369 17.05 32.22 -5.07
C GLU A 369 16.42 30.87 -5.49
N SER A 370 15.62 30.26 -4.64
CA SER A 370 14.93 29.01 -4.93
C SER A 370 13.57 29.21 -5.61
N LEU A 371 13.10 30.45 -5.78
CA LEU A 371 11.80 30.75 -6.36
C LEU A 371 11.63 30.18 -7.80
N PRO A 372 12.62 30.27 -8.70
CA PRO A 372 12.47 29.69 -10.04
C PRO A 372 12.30 28.16 -10.01
N LEU A 373 12.98 27.48 -9.08
CA LEU A 373 12.83 26.04 -8.89
C LEU A 373 11.46 25.71 -8.34
N TYR A 374 11.00 26.48 -7.35
CA TYR A 374 9.67 26.33 -6.75
C TYR A 374 8.55 26.52 -7.79
N LEU A 375 8.63 27.55 -8.65
CA LEU A 375 7.64 27.79 -9.71
C LEU A 375 7.59 26.64 -10.72
N ARG A 376 8.75 26.06 -11.08
CA ARG A 376 8.81 24.86 -11.93
C ARG A 376 8.16 23.65 -11.26
N LEU A 377 8.41 23.45 -9.97
CA LEU A 377 7.77 22.38 -9.20
C LEU A 377 6.26 22.59 -9.12
N SER A 378 5.80 23.82 -8.86
CA SER A 378 4.36 24.15 -8.81
C SER A 378 3.68 23.91 -10.16
N LEU A 379 4.32 24.31 -11.25
CA LEU A 379 3.81 24.02 -12.60
C LEU A 379 3.76 22.52 -12.88
N PHE A 380 4.79 21.78 -12.52
CA PHE A 380 4.83 20.32 -12.61
C PHE A 380 3.68 19.69 -11.82
N CYS A 381 3.52 20.07 -10.56
CA CYS A 381 2.44 19.55 -9.69
C CYS A 381 1.04 19.87 -10.24
N GLY A 382 0.83 21.10 -10.74
CA GLY A 382 -0.43 21.49 -11.39
C GLY A 382 -0.72 20.66 -12.64
N THR A 383 0.31 20.43 -13.48
CA THR A 383 0.18 19.58 -14.69
C THR A 383 -0.14 18.13 -14.31
N VAL A 384 0.52 17.58 -13.29
CA VAL A 384 0.25 16.22 -12.79
C VAL A 384 -1.15 16.11 -12.23
N SER A 385 -1.61 17.11 -11.45
CA SER A 385 -2.98 17.13 -10.92
C SER A 385 -4.01 17.11 -12.05
N LEU A 386 -3.84 17.97 -13.07
CA LEU A 386 -4.74 17.99 -14.23
C LEU A 386 -4.73 16.66 -14.98
N ALA A 387 -3.55 16.10 -15.26
CA ALA A 387 -3.43 14.82 -15.93
C ALA A 387 -4.06 13.68 -15.14
N TYR A 388 -3.98 13.72 -13.81
CA TYR A 388 -4.63 12.74 -12.94
C TYR A 388 -6.16 12.82 -13.03
N GLN A 389 -6.73 14.04 -13.05
CA GLN A 389 -8.17 14.22 -13.23
C GLN A 389 -8.65 13.66 -14.58
N ILE A 390 -7.91 13.91 -15.65
CA ILE A 390 -8.19 13.30 -16.96
C ILE A 390 -8.10 11.77 -16.84
N GLY A 391 -7.10 11.25 -16.16
CA GLY A 391 -6.93 9.81 -15.89
C GLY A 391 -8.12 9.21 -15.13
N LEU A 392 -8.66 9.91 -14.13
CA LEU A 392 -9.88 9.48 -13.41
C LEU A 392 -11.10 9.43 -14.32
N VAL A 393 -11.31 10.45 -15.15
CA VAL A 393 -12.40 10.45 -16.14
C VAL A 393 -12.27 9.24 -17.07
N LEU A 394 -11.07 8.98 -17.60
CA LEU A 394 -10.82 7.81 -18.46
C LEU A 394 -11.06 6.49 -17.72
N MET A 395 -10.65 6.39 -16.45
CA MET A 395 -10.87 5.21 -15.63
C MET A 395 -12.37 4.94 -15.42
N TYR A 396 -13.15 5.95 -15.05
CA TYR A 396 -14.60 5.79 -14.87
C TYR A 396 -15.32 5.47 -16.19
N LEU A 397 -14.87 6.02 -17.31
CA LEU A 397 -15.48 5.74 -18.62
C LEU A 397 -15.13 4.34 -19.14
N PHE A 398 -13.88 3.87 -18.98
CA PHE A 398 -13.37 2.70 -19.70
C PHE A 398 -13.07 1.49 -18.82
N SER A 399 -12.88 1.67 -17.50
CA SER A 399 -12.45 0.58 -16.60
C SER A 399 -13.47 0.27 -15.50
N MET A 400 -14.30 1.23 -15.10
CA MET A 400 -15.28 1.02 -14.02
C MET A 400 -16.62 0.55 -14.58
N PRO A 401 -17.25 -0.49 -13.95
CA PRO A 401 -18.64 -0.89 -14.26
C PRO A 401 -19.59 0.30 -14.20
N ASN A 402 -20.70 0.24 -14.97
CA ASN A 402 -21.58 1.41 -15.12
C ASN A 402 -22.15 1.90 -13.79
N TYR A 403 -22.58 1.00 -12.92
CA TYR A 403 -23.08 1.37 -11.59
C TYR A 403 -22.02 2.14 -10.77
N GLU A 404 -20.81 1.62 -10.68
CA GLU A 404 -19.71 2.26 -9.91
C GLU A 404 -19.31 3.62 -10.54
N ALA A 405 -19.32 3.72 -11.87
CA ALA A 405 -19.00 4.95 -12.56
C ALA A 405 -20.05 6.05 -12.37
N SER A 406 -21.34 5.68 -12.34
CA SER A 406 -22.45 6.65 -12.18
C SER A 406 -22.45 7.32 -10.81
N ILE A 407 -22.06 6.60 -9.76
CA ILE A 407 -21.95 7.12 -8.39
C ILE A 407 -20.55 7.64 -8.05
N LEU A 408 -19.61 7.63 -9.00
CA LEU A 408 -18.20 7.93 -8.79
C LEU A 408 -17.62 7.18 -7.58
N ALA A 409 -17.81 5.86 -7.56
CA ALA A 409 -17.36 5.01 -6.46
C ALA A 409 -15.88 5.27 -6.12
N GLU A 410 -15.59 5.47 -4.83
CA GLU A 410 -14.24 5.66 -4.28
C GLU A 410 -13.47 6.91 -4.78
N ILE A 411 -14.13 7.87 -5.45
CA ILE A 411 -13.46 9.08 -5.97
C ILE A 411 -12.69 9.83 -4.89
N GLY A 412 -13.24 9.90 -3.66
CA GLY A 412 -12.57 10.57 -2.53
C GLY A 412 -11.24 9.92 -2.16
N ARG A 413 -11.14 8.60 -2.24
CA ARG A 413 -9.92 7.84 -1.98
C ARG A 413 -8.86 8.10 -3.07
N TYR A 414 -9.29 8.17 -4.32
CA TYR A 414 -8.38 8.46 -5.43
C TYR A 414 -7.89 9.91 -5.40
N GLU A 415 -8.74 10.88 -5.11
CA GLU A 415 -8.36 12.29 -4.94
C GLU A 415 -7.32 12.46 -3.82
N LYS A 416 -7.53 11.82 -2.69
CA LYS A 416 -6.55 11.86 -1.58
C LYS A 416 -5.20 11.26 -1.98
N SER A 417 -5.17 10.27 -2.87
CA SER A 417 -3.92 9.70 -3.38
C SER A 417 -3.09 10.72 -4.15
N VAL A 418 -3.69 11.50 -5.05
CA VAL A 418 -2.94 12.56 -5.76
C VAL A 418 -2.52 13.69 -4.81
N VAL A 419 -3.35 14.06 -3.85
CA VAL A 419 -3.00 15.04 -2.80
C VAL A 419 -1.76 14.59 -2.04
N ILE A 420 -1.69 13.34 -1.59
CA ILE A 420 -0.50 12.77 -0.92
C ILE A 420 0.74 12.90 -1.82
N PHE A 421 0.64 12.52 -3.09
CA PHE A 421 1.75 12.64 -4.03
C PHE A 421 2.26 14.07 -4.14
N LEU A 422 1.36 15.04 -4.33
CA LEU A 422 1.70 16.47 -4.46
C LEU A 422 2.34 17.02 -3.18
N VAL A 423 1.80 16.63 -2.01
CA VAL A 423 2.39 17.02 -0.71
C VAL A 423 3.80 16.46 -0.59
N VAL A 424 4.02 15.17 -0.84
CA VAL A 424 5.36 14.56 -0.73
C VAL A 424 6.35 15.24 -1.68
N CYS A 425 5.92 15.62 -2.90
CA CYS A 425 6.75 16.39 -3.83
C CYS A 425 7.12 17.80 -3.30
N LEU A 426 6.29 18.39 -2.45
CA LEU A 426 6.50 19.71 -1.86
C LEU A 426 7.43 19.67 -0.63
N LEU A 427 7.47 18.55 0.11
CA LEU A 427 8.24 18.42 1.35
C LEU A 427 9.74 18.75 1.19
N PRO A 428 10.46 18.40 0.10
CA PRO A 428 11.86 18.81 -0.09
C PRO A 428 12.06 20.32 -0.08
N VAL A 429 11.10 21.11 -0.58
CA VAL A 429 11.15 22.58 -0.52
C VAL A 429 10.98 23.06 0.92
N CYS A 430 10.04 22.48 1.66
CA CYS A 430 9.85 22.80 3.07
C CYS A 430 11.11 22.45 3.90
N MET A 431 11.74 21.32 3.62
CA MET A 431 13.00 20.92 4.26
C MET A 431 14.13 21.92 3.94
N LYS A 432 14.17 22.45 2.73
CA LYS A 432 15.14 23.48 2.35
C LYS A 432 14.87 24.82 3.05
N LEU A 433 13.62 25.20 3.22
CA LEU A 433 13.24 26.37 4.04
C LEU A 433 13.72 26.20 5.49
N LEU A 434 13.52 25.02 6.09
CA LEU A 434 14.04 24.70 7.42
C LEU A 434 15.59 24.75 7.48
N GLU A 435 16.28 24.26 6.44
CA GLU A 435 17.76 24.31 6.36
C GLU A 435 18.28 25.73 6.33
N CYS A 436 17.60 26.65 5.63
CA CYS A 436 18.01 28.05 5.48
C CYS A 436 17.66 28.90 6.72
N ALA A 437 16.76 28.44 7.59
CA ALA A 437 16.44 29.15 8.81
C ALA A 437 17.64 29.22 9.75
N PRO A 438 17.88 30.39 10.42
CA PRO A 438 18.98 30.53 11.37
C PRO A 438 18.87 29.48 12.49
N SER A 439 19.94 28.71 12.68
CA SER A 439 19.96 27.67 13.72
C SER A 439 19.69 28.25 15.11
N LYS A 440 18.79 27.63 15.87
CA LYS A 440 18.38 28.05 17.22
C LYS A 440 17.76 29.45 17.31
N SER A 441 17.25 30.00 16.21
CA SER A 441 16.53 31.27 16.22
C SER A 441 15.04 31.07 16.50
N ALA A 442 14.37 32.09 17.04
CA ALA A 442 12.92 32.11 17.21
C ALA A 442 12.19 31.84 15.87
N VAL A 443 12.75 32.34 14.76
CA VAL A 443 12.22 32.12 13.42
C VAL A 443 12.27 30.63 13.02
N ALA A 444 13.37 29.92 13.30
CA ALA A 444 13.47 28.49 13.02
C ALA A 444 12.44 27.69 13.80
N TYR A 445 12.26 28.01 15.09
CA TYR A 445 11.25 27.35 15.93
C TYR A 445 9.82 27.69 15.49
N ALA A 446 9.54 28.95 15.13
CA ALA A 446 8.23 29.35 14.62
C ALA A 446 7.90 28.68 13.29
N LEU A 447 8.84 28.62 12.34
CA LEU A 447 8.66 27.89 11.08
C LEU A 447 8.44 26.40 11.30
N THR A 448 9.21 25.78 12.19
CA THR A 448 9.03 24.36 12.54
C THR A 448 7.67 24.10 13.13
N ALA A 449 7.24 24.93 14.09
CA ALA A 449 5.92 24.83 14.72
C ALA A 449 4.80 25.02 13.68
N ALA A 450 4.91 26.04 12.81
CA ALA A 450 3.96 26.27 11.73
C ALA A 450 3.88 25.05 10.78
N PHE A 451 5.02 24.52 10.34
CA PHE A 451 5.05 23.36 9.46
C PHE A 451 4.51 22.07 10.12
N ILE A 452 4.78 21.85 11.40
CA ILE A 452 4.21 20.72 12.15
C ILE A 452 2.68 20.84 12.23
N MET A 453 2.17 22.07 12.37
CA MET A 453 0.72 22.30 12.47
C MET A 453 -0.01 22.19 11.12
N ILE A 454 0.67 22.41 9.99
CA ILE A 454 0.06 22.35 8.65
C ILE A 454 -0.73 21.05 8.42
N PRO A 455 -0.17 19.84 8.61
CA PRO A 455 -0.92 18.60 8.37
C PRO A 455 -2.16 18.47 9.26
N PHE A 456 -2.09 18.91 10.51
CA PHE A 456 -3.24 18.87 11.43
C PHE A 456 -4.31 19.89 11.05
N VAL A 457 -3.90 21.09 10.64
CA VAL A 457 -4.83 22.10 10.12
C VAL A 457 -5.50 21.61 8.82
N CYS A 458 -4.72 21.03 7.90
CA CYS A 458 -5.26 20.45 6.67
C CYS A 458 -6.25 19.32 6.97
N ALA A 459 -5.93 18.41 7.89
CA ALA A 459 -6.83 17.34 8.30
C ALA A 459 -8.12 17.90 8.92
N PHE A 460 -8.02 18.88 9.80
CA PHE A 460 -9.19 19.53 10.41
C PHE A 460 -10.07 20.24 9.37
N LEU A 461 -9.48 20.99 8.46
CA LEU A 461 -10.21 21.67 7.39
C LEU A 461 -10.88 20.70 6.41
N SER A 462 -10.25 19.53 6.16
CA SER A 462 -10.79 18.49 5.28
C SER A 462 -11.95 17.72 5.93
N THR A 463 -11.78 17.26 7.17
CA THR A 463 -12.69 16.30 7.82
C THR A 463 -13.54 16.90 8.93
N GLY A 464 -13.24 18.12 9.38
CA GLY A 464 -13.84 18.75 10.57
C GLY A 464 -13.40 18.13 11.90
N LYS A 465 -12.51 17.13 11.88
CA LYS A 465 -11.98 16.44 13.05
C LYS A 465 -10.46 16.29 12.95
N ILE A 466 -9.77 16.24 14.08
CA ILE A 466 -8.37 15.81 14.16
C ILE A 466 -8.38 14.40 14.73
N SER A 467 -7.98 13.42 13.92
CA SER A 467 -7.80 12.04 14.40
C SER A 467 -6.37 11.86 14.90
N PHE A 468 -6.22 11.38 16.13
CA PHE A 468 -4.94 10.98 16.69
C PHE A 468 -4.75 9.45 16.69
N GLY A 469 -5.74 8.69 16.20
CA GLY A 469 -5.71 7.23 16.09
C GLY A 469 -5.02 6.78 14.80
N LEU A 470 -4.04 5.89 14.90
CA LEU A 470 -3.48 5.15 13.76
C LEU A 470 -4.39 4.00 13.34
N ILE A 471 -5.24 3.56 14.25
CA ILE A 471 -6.24 2.52 14.06
C ILE A 471 -7.59 3.22 14.10
N ASP A 472 -8.44 2.86 13.16
CA ASP A 472 -9.82 3.34 13.18
C ASP A 472 -10.58 2.68 14.34
N SER A 473 -10.72 3.41 15.44
CA SER A 473 -11.45 2.91 16.61
C SER A 473 -12.95 2.79 16.37
N GLU A 474 -13.51 3.57 15.43
CA GLU A 474 -14.90 3.43 15.00
C GLU A 474 -15.07 2.15 14.18
N ALA A 475 -14.10 1.78 13.34
CA ALA A 475 -14.12 0.54 12.60
C ALA A 475 -14.14 -0.71 13.51
N ALA A 476 -13.45 -0.67 14.66
CA ALA A 476 -13.48 -1.77 15.63
C ALA A 476 -14.87 -1.99 16.29
N GLN A 477 -15.78 -1.03 16.18
CA GLN A 477 -17.17 -1.12 16.69
C GLN A 477 -18.19 -1.42 15.59
N THR A 478 -17.76 -1.52 14.32
CA THR A 478 -18.65 -1.84 13.20
C THR A 478 -19.24 -3.24 13.33
N GLU A 479 -20.37 -3.49 12.68
CA GLU A 479 -20.97 -4.83 12.59
C GLU A 479 -19.97 -5.83 12.00
N SER A 480 -19.22 -5.44 10.98
CA SER A 480 -18.17 -6.27 10.36
C SER A 480 -17.09 -6.72 11.33
N ALA A 481 -16.63 -5.83 12.20
CA ALA A 481 -15.65 -6.19 13.23
C ALA A 481 -16.23 -7.15 14.26
N LYS A 482 -17.51 -6.97 14.63
CA LYS A 482 -18.22 -7.89 15.53
C LYS A 482 -18.40 -9.27 14.89
N GLU A 483 -18.80 -9.31 13.62
CA GLU A 483 -18.92 -10.56 12.86
C GLU A 483 -17.59 -11.29 12.76
N ARG A 484 -16.51 -10.59 12.43
CA ARG A 484 -15.17 -11.17 12.39
C ARG A 484 -14.76 -11.75 13.74
N ASN A 485 -14.90 -10.98 14.80
CA ASN A 485 -14.57 -11.44 16.15
C ASN A 485 -15.40 -12.65 16.56
N TRP A 486 -16.67 -12.68 16.16
CA TRP A 486 -17.53 -13.82 16.38
C TRP A 486 -17.06 -15.04 15.58
N LEU A 487 -16.79 -14.92 14.28
CA LEU A 487 -16.27 -16.01 13.43
C LEU A 487 -14.97 -16.59 14.00
N GLU A 488 -14.01 -15.74 14.35
CA GLU A 488 -12.74 -16.20 14.96
C GLU A 488 -12.94 -16.92 16.29
N LYS A 489 -13.92 -16.48 17.08
CA LYS A 489 -14.28 -17.15 18.32
C LYS A 489 -14.88 -18.54 18.04
N GLN A 490 -15.79 -18.67 17.05
CA GLN A 490 -16.35 -19.96 16.68
C GLN A 490 -15.26 -20.92 16.17
N ILE A 491 -14.39 -20.45 15.27
CA ILE A 491 -13.27 -21.24 14.73
C ILE A 491 -12.43 -21.83 15.88
N LYS A 492 -12.08 -21.01 16.87
CA LYS A 492 -11.26 -21.45 18.01
C LYS A 492 -12.01 -22.36 18.99
N GLN A 493 -13.28 -22.03 19.26
CA GLN A 493 -14.07 -22.75 20.27
C GLN A 493 -14.45 -24.16 19.80
N TYR A 494 -14.75 -24.34 18.53
CA TYR A 494 -15.21 -25.59 17.93
C TYR A 494 -14.12 -26.31 17.11
N ASP A 495 -12.89 -25.80 17.13
CA ASP A 495 -11.75 -26.31 16.34
C ASP A 495 -12.14 -26.58 14.87
N ILE A 496 -12.79 -25.57 14.26
CA ILE A 496 -13.30 -25.68 12.89
C ILE A 496 -12.12 -25.81 11.94
N PRO A 497 -12.04 -26.86 11.10
CA PRO A 497 -10.92 -27.04 10.18
C PRO A 497 -10.91 -25.97 9.11
N SER A 498 -9.82 -25.85 8.38
CA SER A 498 -9.75 -25.15 7.10
C SER A 498 -10.15 -26.08 5.94
N GLU A 499 -10.47 -25.50 4.78
CA GLU A 499 -10.66 -26.26 3.53
C GLU A 499 -11.82 -27.26 3.56
N SER A 500 -12.95 -26.88 4.14
CA SER A 500 -14.21 -27.63 4.14
C SER A 500 -15.35 -26.82 3.52
N SER A 501 -16.58 -27.33 3.54
CA SER A 501 -17.78 -26.58 3.14
C SER A 501 -18.42 -25.89 4.33
N TYR A 502 -18.80 -24.62 4.17
CA TYR A 502 -19.33 -23.78 5.23
C TYR A 502 -20.57 -23.01 4.79
N CYS A 503 -21.56 -22.95 5.67
CA CYS A 503 -22.68 -22.02 5.56
C CYS A 503 -22.67 -21.08 6.76
N VAL A 504 -22.76 -19.77 6.52
CA VAL A 504 -22.87 -18.76 7.58
C VAL A 504 -24.23 -18.09 7.48
N LEU A 505 -25.01 -18.23 8.54
CA LEU A 505 -26.35 -17.68 8.66
C LEU A 505 -26.29 -16.34 9.38
N LEU A 506 -26.62 -15.27 8.67
CA LEU A 506 -26.64 -13.90 9.20
C LEU A 506 -28.07 -13.43 9.47
N PRO A 507 -28.26 -12.50 10.44
CA PRO A 507 -29.58 -11.88 10.68
C PRO A 507 -29.99 -10.89 9.59
N LYS A 508 -29.04 -10.40 8.78
CA LYS A 508 -29.25 -9.46 7.68
C LYS A 508 -28.45 -9.89 6.44
N GLY A 509 -28.87 -9.41 5.27
CA GLY A 509 -28.19 -9.69 4.02
C GLY A 509 -26.73 -9.23 4.03
N ASP A 510 -25.86 -10.05 3.44
CA ASP A 510 -24.45 -9.75 3.26
C ASP A 510 -24.22 -8.89 2.01
N SER A 511 -23.37 -7.87 2.12
CA SER A 511 -22.88 -7.07 0.99
C SER A 511 -21.71 -7.73 0.24
N GLY A 512 -21.38 -8.98 0.58
CA GLY A 512 -20.22 -9.73 0.13
C GLY A 512 -19.01 -9.62 1.06
N LEU A 513 -19.04 -8.76 2.08
CA LEU A 513 -17.93 -8.59 3.02
C LEU A 513 -17.74 -9.86 3.87
N THR A 514 -18.81 -10.38 4.46
CA THR A 514 -18.77 -11.59 5.30
C THR A 514 -18.36 -12.80 4.46
N HIS A 515 -18.84 -12.90 3.23
CA HIS A 515 -18.43 -13.96 2.30
C HIS A 515 -16.91 -13.99 2.08
N TYR A 516 -16.29 -12.85 1.69
CA TYR A 516 -14.83 -12.80 1.50
C TYR A 516 -14.06 -12.95 2.82
N MET A 517 -14.60 -12.47 3.93
CA MET A 517 -14.03 -12.69 5.25
C MET A 517 -14.00 -14.18 5.61
N CYS A 518 -15.05 -14.92 5.29
CA CYS A 518 -15.11 -16.36 5.50
C CYS A 518 -14.12 -17.10 4.60
N ILE A 519 -14.04 -16.77 3.29
CA ILE A 519 -13.01 -17.30 2.39
C ILE A 519 -11.62 -17.08 2.97
N TYR A 520 -11.36 -15.87 3.48
CA TYR A 520 -10.08 -15.52 4.10
C TYR A 520 -9.82 -16.34 5.37
N LEU A 521 -10.79 -16.48 6.27
CA LEU A 521 -10.62 -17.14 7.56
C LEU A 521 -10.56 -18.67 7.44
N PHE A 522 -11.46 -19.26 6.67
CA PHE A 522 -11.56 -20.72 6.50
C PHE A 522 -10.63 -21.27 5.41
N ASN A 523 -10.05 -20.42 4.58
CA ASN A 523 -9.22 -20.82 3.44
C ASN A 523 -9.96 -21.79 2.49
N SER A 524 -11.26 -21.59 2.29
CA SER A 524 -12.14 -22.45 1.50
C SER A 524 -12.92 -21.64 0.47
N ASP A 525 -13.17 -22.27 -0.68
CA ASP A 525 -13.97 -21.74 -1.77
C ASP A 525 -15.45 -22.10 -1.62
N ASP A 526 -15.73 -23.15 -0.87
CA ASP A 526 -17.08 -23.70 -0.67
C ASP A 526 -17.73 -23.01 0.56
N ILE A 527 -18.10 -21.76 0.34
CA ILE A 527 -18.69 -20.90 1.36
C ILE A 527 -19.99 -20.27 0.86
N THR A 528 -21.06 -20.54 1.57
CA THR A 528 -22.34 -19.87 1.41
C THR A 528 -22.59 -18.93 2.58
N VAL A 529 -22.90 -17.67 2.31
CA VAL A 529 -23.37 -16.71 3.33
C VAL A 529 -24.78 -16.30 2.95
N THR A 530 -25.72 -16.53 3.85
CA THR A 530 -27.15 -16.30 3.57
C THR A 530 -27.90 -15.81 4.81
N THR A 531 -29.10 -15.31 4.60
CA THR A 531 -30.07 -14.97 5.65
C THR A 531 -31.23 -15.95 5.60
N ILE A 532 -31.65 -16.41 6.75
CA ILE A 532 -32.83 -17.25 6.84
C ILE A 532 -34.07 -16.35 6.90
N LYS A 533 -34.95 -16.52 5.92
CA LYS A 533 -36.24 -15.82 5.85
C LYS A 533 -37.39 -16.73 6.20
N ASP A 534 -37.31 -18.01 5.86
CA ASP A 534 -38.30 -19.02 6.15
C ASP A 534 -37.65 -20.43 6.29
N ALA A 535 -38.46 -21.43 6.61
CA ALA A 535 -37.97 -22.80 6.82
C ALA A 535 -37.47 -23.47 5.51
N ASP A 536 -37.99 -23.05 4.35
CA ASP A 536 -37.57 -23.62 3.06
C ASP A 536 -36.15 -23.22 2.69
N ASP A 537 -35.73 -21.99 3.03
CA ASP A 537 -34.35 -21.54 2.85
C ASP A 537 -33.37 -22.45 3.59
N MET A 538 -33.73 -22.90 4.78
CA MET A 538 -32.89 -23.77 5.62
C MET A 538 -32.74 -25.19 5.07
N ASN A 539 -33.76 -25.72 4.40
CA ASN A 539 -33.73 -27.07 3.82
C ASN A 539 -32.79 -27.18 2.61
N GLN A 540 -32.32 -26.05 2.07
CA GLN A 540 -31.37 -25.99 0.96
C GLN A 540 -29.90 -25.94 1.42
N ILE A 541 -29.66 -25.94 2.74
CA ILE A 541 -28.30 -25.85 3.27
C ILE A 541 -27.64 -27.22 3.26
N ASP A 542 -26.66 -27.39 2.37
CA ASP A 542 -25.88 -28.62 2.22
C ASP A 542 -24.38 -28.34 2.46
N SER A 543 -24.05 -27.85 3.64
CA SER A 543 -22.68 -27.57 4.06
C SER A 543 -22.32 -28.41 5.28
N ARG A 544 -21.05 -28.82 5.39
CA ARG A 544 -20.56 -29.64 6.51
C ARG A 544 -20.58 -28.87 7.84
N TYR A 545 -20.26 -27.58 7.79
CA TYR A 545 -20.30 -26.70 8.96
C TYR A 545 -21.30 -25.58 8.73
N ILE A 546 -22.26 -25.45 9.65
CA ILE A 546 -23.26 -24.39 9.61
C ILE A 546 -23.02 -23.49 10.83
N LEU A 547 -22.61 -22.25 10.59
CA LEU A 547 -22.36 -21.25 11.63
C LEU A 547 -23.56 -20.32 11.73
N VAL A 548 -24.14 -20.22 12.90
CA VAL A 548 -25.37 -19.47 13.15
C VAL A 548 -25.07 -18.23 13.97
N TYR A 549 -25.07 -17.06 13.34
CA TYR A 549 -24.79 -15.79 14.02
C TYR A 549 -25.86 -15.44 15.05
N ASP A 550 -27.12 -15.66 14.73
CA ASP A 550 -28.26 -15.44 15.61
C ASP A 550 -28.87 -16.78 16.10
N TYR A 551 -28.07 -17.57 16.83
CA TYR A 551 -28.45 -18.90 17.28
C TYR A 551 -29.61 -18.91 18.32
N GLN A 552 -30.02 -17.74 18.82
CA GLN A 552 -31.18 -17.62 19.72
C GLN A 552 -32.51 -17.41 18.98
N ASN A 553 -32.49 -17.26 17.65
CA ASN A 553 -33.70 -17.14 16.83
C ASN A 553 -34.54 -18.40 16.92
N GLU A 554 -35.80 -18.25 17.29
CA GLU A 554 -36.73 -19.39 17.56
C GLU A 554 -36.90 -20.29 16.31
N MET A 555 -37.04 -19.71 15.11
CA MET A 555 -37.19 -20.47 13.87
C MET A 555 -35.96 -21.32 13.58
N ILE A 556 -34.79 -20.74 13.76
CA ILE A 556 -33.51 -21.44 13.57
C ILE A 556 -33.36 -22.57 14.58
N GLN A 557 -33.69 -22.31 15.87
CA GLN A 557 -33.62 -23.33 16.92
C GLN A 557 -34.60 -24.47 16.68
N GLU A 558 -35.79 -24.18 16.16
CA GLU A 558 -36.78 -25.22 15.83
C GLU A 558 -36.30 -26.09 14.67
N TRP A 559 -35.71 -25.49 13.63
CA TRP A 559 -35.09 -26.22 12.54
C TRP A 559 -33.91 -27.09 13.02
N ILE A 560 -33.02 -26.54 13.87
CA ILE A 560 -31.91 -27.31 14.47
C ILE A 560 -32.46 -28.50 15.26
N LYS A 561 -33.51 -28.30 16.06
CA LYS A 561 -34.15 -29.36 16.86
C LYS A 561 -34.71 -30.48 15.98
N GLN A 562 -35.23 -30.13 14.80
CA GLN A 562 -35.80 -31.13 13.86
C GLN A 562 -34.69 -31.90 13.13
N HIS A 563 -33.60 -31.24 12.69
CA HIS A 563 -32.60 -31.85 11.83
C HIS A 563 -31.32 -32.28 12.57
N PHE A 564 -30.99 -31.61 13.68
CA PHE A 564 -29.77 -31.82 14.48
C PHE A 564 -30.09 -31.80 15.99
N PRO A 565 -30.94 -32.71 16.50
CA PRO A 565 -31.46 -32.65 17.87
C PRO A 565 -30.37 -32.65 18.95
N ASP A 566 -29.24 -33.30 18.69
CA ASP A 566 -28.09 -33.37 19.61
C ASP A 566 -27.23 -32.10 19.63
N GLN A 567 -27.52 -31.12 18.75
CA GLN A 567 -26.76 -29.89 18.61
C GLN A 567 -27.57 -28.62 18.90
N VAL A 568 -28.72 -28.79 19.53
CA VAL A 568 -29.60 -27.68 19.93
C VAL A 568 -28.87 -26.74 20.89
N GLY A 569 -28.91 -25.41 20.60
CA GLY A 569 -28.25 -24.38 21.40
C GLY A 569 -26.80 -24.11 20.98
N ASN A 570 -26.25 -24.86 20.02
CA ASN A 570 -24.93 -24.58 19.47
C ASN A 570 -24.98 -23.46 18.43
N SER A 571 -23.96 -22.62 18.43
CA SER A 571 -23.73 -21.61 17.38
C SER A 571 -23.01 -22.18 16.14
N VAL A 572 -22.55 -23.42 16.22
CA VAL A 572 -21.94 -24.19 15.13
C VAL A 572 -22.53 -25.56 15.09
N ILE A 573 -23.04 -25.97 13.94
CA ILE A 573 -23.63 -27.29 13.68
C ILE A 573 -22.70 -28.04 12.74
N VAL A 574 -22.43 -29.29 13.06
CA VAL A 574 -21.64 -30.19 12.20
C VAL A 574 -22.62 -31.13 11.50
N ASN A 575 -22.78 -30.97 10.21
CA ASN A 575 -23.59 -31.82 9.36
C ASN A 575 -22.80 -33.07 8.94
N GLN A 576 -23.11 -34.22 9.52
CA GLN A 576 -22.40 -35.47 9.22
C GLN A 576 -22.91 -36.16 7.95
N SER A 577 -24.01 -35.69 7.34
CA SER A 577 -24.59 -36.28 6.13
C SER A 577 -23.85 -35.85 4.86
N THR A 578 -22.97 -34.86 4.93
CA THR A 578 -22.19 -34.31 3.81
C THR A 578 -20.72 -34.80 3.83
N THR A 579 -20.53 -36.13 3.84
CA THR A 579 -19.19 -36.74 3.75
C THR A 579 -18.81 -37.09 2.31
#